data_69eefbc29a291c47ed2e36a3e7118169
#
_entry.id   69eefbc29a291c47ed2e36a3e7118169
#
_cell.length_a   1.000
_cell.length_b   1.000
_cell.length_c   1.000
_cell.angle_alpha   90.00
_cell.angle_beta   90.00
_cell.angle_gamma   90.00
#
_symmetry.space_group_name_H-M   'P 1'
#
loop_
_entity.id
_entity.type
_entity.pdbx_description
1 polymer ?
#
loop_
_entity_poly.entity_id
_entity_poly.type
_entity_poly.pdbx_seq_one_letter_code
_entity_poly.pdbx_strand_id
1 'polypeptide(L)'
;MPRARALAALVLFTVVARPAGAQASAGAAPLESRAANAPDQRPAFAGQTRAPAAASSAALDVTVVARGLERPWAVEPLPGGDLLVTEKPGRLRVVSASGALGAPVAGVPRVDARGQGGLLDVALSPTFARDRTLYWSFSEPREGGNATSVARGVLSADRTRLDSVRVILRARPAYDGGLHFGSRLAFGTDGMLYVTLGDRSDTPMRPHAQRLDSHMGKILRVRPDGTAPSDNPFAGRAGALPEIWSLGHRNVQAAAMDASGRLWEIEHGTRGGDELNLVEKGKNYGWPLAAYGIEYGGGPIRSALGAAAVTRPGTEQPVYYWDPVIAPSGATFYTGAAFPQWRGNLFVGALGQQRLVRLVLDGRRVVGEEHLLEDRKQRVRDVRQGPDGLLYVVTDQGELWRIAPRR
;
A
#
# COMPACT_ATOMS: atom_id res chain seq x y z
N MET A 1 42.76 -5.60 -61.87
CA MET A 1 41.44 -5.04 -61.48
C MET A 1 40.72 -6.03 -60.60
N PRO A 2 40.59 -5.80 -59.24
CA PRO A 2 39.81 -6.66 -58.36
C PRO A 2 38.37 -6.10 -58.21
N ARG A 3 37.42 -7.02 -58.33
CA ARG A 3 35.98 -6.76 -58.15
C ARG A 3 35.62 -6.61 -56.67
N ALA A 4 35.05 -5.50 -56.33
CA ALA A 4 34.43 -5.26 -55.00
C ALA A 4 33.12 -6.04 -54.89
N ARG A 5 32.97 -6.86 -53.84
CA ARG A 5 31.70 -7.47 -53.42
C ARG A 5 31.07 -6.57 -52.35
N ALA A 6 29.89 -6.05 -52.64
CA ALA A 6 29.07 -5.35 -51.70
C ALA A 6 28.34 -6.36 -50.77
N LEU A 7 28.55 -6.28 -49.46
CA LEU A 7 27.73 -6.98 -48.47
C LEU A 7 26.51 -6.09 -48.15
N ALA A 8 25.32 -6.59 -48.44
CA ALA A 8 24.08 -5.98 -47.99
C ALA A 8 23.80 -6.46 -46.55
N ALA A 9 23.81 -5.56 -45.59
CA ALA A 9 23.40 -5.84 -44.22
C ALA A 9 21.86 -5.77 -44.13
N LEU A 10 21.25 -6.90 -43.85
CA LEU A 10 19.80 -7.00 -43.57
C LEU A 10 19.54 -6.57 -42.11
N VAL A 11 18.95 -5.39 -41.92
CA VAL A 11 18.52 -4.93 -40.62
C VAL A 11 17.12 -5.53 -40.32
N LEU A 12 17.06 -6.54 -39.46
CA LEU A 12 15.78 -7.05 -38.93
C LEU A 12 15.22 -6.05 -37.92
N PHE A 13 14.15 -5.38 -38.27
CA PHE A 13 13.32 -4.67 -37.30
C PHE A 13 12.45 -5.68 -36.54
N THR A 14 12.79 -5.97 -35.29
CA THR A 14 11.90 -6.68 -34.38
C THR A 14 10.79 -5.70 -33.94
N VAL A 15 9.58 -5.87 -34.46
CA VAL A 15 8.39 -5.22 -33.97
C VAL A 15 8.05 -5.85 -32.61
N VAL A 16 8.36 -5.15 -31.53
CA VAL A 16 7.87 -5.51 -30.19
C VAL A 16 6.37 -5.21 -30.17
N ALA A 17 5.55 -6.25 -30.22
CA ALA A 17 4.11 -6.13 -30.02
C ALA A 17 3.85 -5.56 -28.61
N ARG A 18 3.26 -4.36 -28.53
CA ARG A 18 2.70 -3.82 -27.29
C ARG A 18 1.56 -4.74 -26.84
N PRO A 19 1.50 -5.12 -25.53
CA PRO A 19 0.33 -5.83 -25.03
C PRO A 19 -0.90 -4.96 -25.26
N ALA A 20 -1.98 -5.55 -25.76
CA ALA A 20 -3.28 -4.91 -25.91
C ALA A 20 -3.83 -4.60 -24.51
N GLY A 21 -3.44 -3.45 -23.93
CA GLY A 21 -4.10 -2.87 -22.80
C GLY A 21 -5.51 -2.48 -23.20
N ALA A 22 -6.51 -2.80 -22.39
CA ALA A 22 -7.87 -2.37 -22.58
C ALA A 22 -7.89 -0.85 -22.78
N GLN A 23 -8.16 -0.40 -24.01
CA GLN A 23 -8.30 1.02 -24.32
C GLN A 23 -9.56 1.53 -23.59
N ALA A 24 -9.38 2.36 -22.57
CA ALA A 24 -10.49 3.16 -22.07
C ALA A 24 -10.94 4.07 -23.21
N SER A 25 -12.19 3.95 -23.62
CA SER A 25 -12.77 4.81 -24.65
C SER A 25 -12.82 6.24 -24.13
N ALA A 26 -12.18 7.18 -24.81
CA ALA A 26 -12.29 8.60 -24.52
C ALA A 26 -13.79 8.98 -24.64
N GLY A 27 -14.42 9.36 -23.50
CA GLY A 27 -15.85 9.73 -23.44
C GLY A 27 -16.75 8.76 -22.63
N ALA A 28 -16.22 7.67 -22.06
CA ALA A 28 -17.01 6.84 -21.16
C ALA A 28 -17.34 7.58 -19.85
N ALA A 29 -18.57 7.39 -19.34
CA ALA A 29 -18.97 8.01 -18.07
C ALA A 29 -18.09 7.51 -16.90
N PRO A 30 -17.86 8.36 -15.89
CA PRO A 30 -17.19 7.96 -14.66
C PRO A 30 -17.90 6.76 -14.00
N LEU A 31 -17.13 5.82 -13.45
CA LEU A 31 -17.68 4.69 -12.68
C LEU A 31 -18.35 5.19 -11.38
N GLU A 32 -17.73 6.13 -10.69
CA GLU A 32 -18.30 6.73 -9.48
C GLU A 32 -19.28 7.84 -9.83
N SER A 33 -20.57 7.58 -9.57
CA SER A 33 -21.69 8.48 -9.87
C SER A 33 -22.27 9.20 -8.65
N ARG A 34 -21.88 8.80 -7.42
CA ARG A 34 -22.36 9.44 -6.19
C ARG A 34 -21.87 10.87 -6.08
N ALA A 35 -22.60 11.68 -5.30
CA ALA A 35 -22.17 13.06 -5.02
C ALA A 35 -20.81 13.09 -4.32
N ALA A 36 -19.98 14.07 -4.68
CA ALA A 36 -18.71 14.31 -4.01
C ALA A 36 -18.94 14.77 -2.56
N ASN A 37 -18.03 14.42 -1.66
CA ASN A 37 -18.03 14.94 -0.29
C ASN A 37 -17.59 16.42 -0.24
N ALA A 38 -16.72 16.82 -1.18
CA ALA A 38 -16.21 18.19 -1.33
C ALA A 38 -16.56 18.74 -2.73
N PRO A 39 -17.83 19.04 -3.03
CA PRO A 39 -18.29 19.37 -4.39
C PRO A 39 -17.70 20.66 -4.96
N ASP A 40 -17.19 21.56 -4.12
CA ASP A 40 -16.58 22.81 -4.54
C ASP A 40 -15.11 22.67 -4.95
N GLN A 41 -14.48 21.54 -4.65
CA GLN A 41 -13.10 21.26 -5.02
C GLN A 41 -13.01 20.77 -6.48
N ARG A 42 -11.95 21.13 -7.16
CA ARG A 42 -11.71 20.75 -8.55
C ARG A 42 -10.39 20.02 -8.68
N PRO A 43 -10.31 18.97 -9.52
CA PRO A 43 -9.04 18.28 -9.80
C PRO A 43 -8.03 19.26 -10.41
N ALA A 44 -6.75 19.11 -10.05
CA ALA A 44 -5.66 19.93 -10.57
C ALA A 44 -5.41 19.67 -12.06
N PHE A 45 -5.78 18.48 -12.55
CA PHE A 45 -5.68 18.12 -13.97
C PHE A 45 -6.78 17.13 -14.37
N ALA A 46 -7.03 17.00 -15.66
CA ALA A 46 -8.03 16.08 -16.20
C ALA A 46 -7.67 14.61 -15.92
N GLY A 47 -8.64 13.83 -15.46
CA GLY A 47 -8.49 12.41 -15.15
C GLY A 47 -7.86 12.12 -13.77
N GLN A 48 -7.67 13.12 -12.92
CA GLN A 48 -7.15 12.95 -11.57
C GLN A 48 -8.16 12.28 -10.61
N THR A 49 -9.40 12.19 -10.97
CA THR A 49 -10.48 11.57 -10.20
C THR A 49 -11.55 11.02 -11.13
N ARG A 50 -12.45 10.17 -10.61
CA ARG A 50 -13.66 9.69 -11.31
C ARG A 50 -13.32 9.08 -12.66
N ALA A 51 -12.40 8.13 -12.67
CA ALA A 51 -12.03 7.40 -13.87
C ALA A 51 -13.24 6.69 -14.51
N PRO A 52 -13.23 6.50 -15.83
CA PRO A 52 -14.28 5.76 -16.52
C PRO A 52 -14.30 4.29 -16.08
N ALA A 53 -15.46 3.63 -16.24
CA ALA A 53 -15.60 2.21 -15.98
C ALA A 53 -14.65 1.39 -16.86
N ALA A 54 -13.84 0.54 -16.24
CA ALA A 54 -12.97 -0.42 -16.92
C ALA A 54 -13.50 -1.83 -16.68
N ALA A 55 -14.52 -2.23 -17.43
CA ALA A 55 -15.06 -3.58 -17.31
C ALA A 55 -14.01 -4.64 -17.65
N SER A 56 -13.87 -5.65 -16.80
CA SER A 56 -13.11 -6.85 -17.16
C SER A 56 -14.05 -7.93 -17.68
N SER A 57 -13.60 -8.69 -18.67
CA SER A 57 -14.31 -9.90 -19.13
C SER A 57 -14.06 -11.11 -18.20
N ALA A 58 -13.35 -10.91 -17.07
CA ALA A 58 -13.00 -11.99 -16.16
C ALA A 58 -14.18 -12.36 -15.27
N ALA A 59 -14.77 -13.52 -15.51
CA ALA A 59 -15.64 -14.16 -14.53
C ALA A 59 -14.79 -14.67 -13.37
N LEU A 60 -15.18 -14.38 -12.11
CA LEU A 60 -14.43 -14.70 -10.92
C LEU A 60 -14.99 -15.94 -10.22
N ASP A 61 -14.10 -16.79 -9.76
CA ASP A 61 -14.36 -17.80 -8.73
C ASP A 61 -13.70 -17.32 -7.43
N VAL A 62 -14.50 -17.07 -6.40
CA VAL A 62 -14.07 -16.59 -5.09
C VAL A 62 -14.33 -17.66 -4.05
N THR A 63 -13.28 -18.34 -3.65
CA THR A 63 -13.30 -19.39 -2.63
C THR A 63 -12.89 -18.83 -1.28
N VAL A 64 -13.66 -19.12 -0.22
CA VAL A 64 -13.24 -18.86 1.15
C VAL A 64 -12.25 -19.94 1.57
N VAL A 65 -10.98 -19.56 1.72
CA VAL A 65 -9.88 -20.47 2.10
C VAL A 65 -9.89 -20.75 3.60
N ALA A 66 -10.10 -19.71 4.42
CA ALA A 66 -10.15 -19.83 5.88
C ALA A 66 -11.14 -18.83 6.49
N ARG A 67 -11.64 -19.19 7.68
CA ARG A 67 -12.49 -18.37 8.55
C ARG A 67 -11.96 -18.32 9.96
N GLY A 68 -12.49 -17.42 10.79
CA GLY A 68 -12.16 -17.35 12.21
C GLY A 68 -10.85 -16.61 12.50
N LEU A 69 -10.33 -15.85 11.54
CA LEU A 69 -9.26 -14.89 11.78
C LEU A 69 -9.78 -13.72 12.62
N GLU A 70 -9.02 -13.29 13.62
CA GLU A 70 -9.46 -12.19 14.48
C GLU A 70 -8.88 -10.86 14.01
N ARG A 71 -9.72 -10.06 13.35
CA ARG A 71 -9.34 -8.76 12.79
C ARG A 71 -8.03 -8.83 12.01
N PRO A 72 -7.94 -9.66 10.95
CA PRO A 72 -6.71 -9.80 10.16
C PRO A 72 -6.35 -8.44 9.54
N TRP A 73 -5.04 -8.14 9.45
CA TRP A 73 -4.56 -6.88 8.91
C TRP A 73 -3.79 -7.05 7.60
N ALA A 74 -2.98 -8.08 7.47
CA ALA A 74 -2.24 -8.38 6.25
C ALA A 74 -2.27 -9.87 5.95
N VAL A 75 -2.15 -10.20 4.67
CA VAL A 75 -1.89 -11.54 4.15
C VAL A 75 -0.62 -11.53 3.31
N GLU A 76 0.29 -12.46 3.54
CA GLU A 76 1.53 -12.59 2.75
C GLU A 76 1.71 -14.03 2.30
N PRO A 77 1.63 -14.32 0.97
CA PRO A 77 1.81 -15.65 0.43
C PRO A 77 3.25 -16.15 0.61
N LEU A 78 3.40 -17.35 1.16
CA LEU A 78 4.70 -18.03 1.30
C LEU A 78 5.05 -18.80 0.02
N PRO A 79 6.36 -18.97 -0.27
CA PRO A 79 6.79 -19.98 -1.23
C PRO A 79 6.25 -21.37 -0.82
N GLY A 80 5.54 -22.04 -1.73
CA GLY A 80 4.89 -23.32 -1.46
C GLY A 80 3.38 -23.23 -1.21
N GLY A 81 2.79 -22.02 -1.23
CA GLY A 81 1.34 -21.81 -1.28
C GLY A 81 0.64 -21.61 0.06
N ASP A 82 1.32 -21.79 1.21
CA ASP A 82 0.78 -21.38 2.49
C ASP A 82 0.75 -19.84 2.60
N LEU A 83 -0.02 -19.32 3.54
CA LEU A 83 -0.25 -17.89 3.70
C LEU A 83 0.06 -17.47 5.15
N LEU A 84 0.87 -16.44 5.32
CA LEU A 84 0.98 -15.74 6.59
C LEU A 84 -0.15 -14.73 6.72
N VAL A 85 -0.75 -14.65 7.91
CA VAL A 85 -1.77 -13.66 8.23
C VAL A 85 -1.43 -13.01 9.57
N THR A 86 -1.39 -11.69 9.59
CA THR A 86 -1.30 -10.94 10.85
C THR A 86 -2.70 -10.67 11.38
N GLU A 87 -2.89 -10.87 12.68
CA GLU A 87 -4.10 -10.52 13.40
C GLU A 87 -3.80 -9.38 14.38
N LYS A 88 -4.61 -8.32 14.36
CA LYS A 88 -4.38 -7.10 15.16
C LYS A 88 -4.13 -7.34 16.65
N PRO A 89 -4.74 -8.33 17.33
CA PRO A 89 -4.42 -8.60 18.73
C PRO A 89 -2.97 -9.00 19.02
N GLY A 90 -2.13 -9.18 18.00
CA GLY A 90 -0.71 -9.52 18.14
C GLY A 90 -0.38 -10.95 17.80
N ARG A 91 -1.17 -11.60 16.95
CA ARG A 91 -0.91 -12.97 16.50
C ARG A 91 -0.49 -12.99 15.03
N LEU A 92 0.57 -13.73 14.75
CA LEU A 92 0.93 -14.15 13.39
C LEU A 92 0.44 -15.57 13.19
N ARG A 93 -0.29 -15.84 12.11
CA ARG A 93 -0.86 -17.16 11.82
C ARG A 93 -0.33 -17.66 10.48
N VAL A 94 -0.21 -18.97 10.39
CA VAL A 94 -0.01 -19.65 9.10
C VAL A 94 -1.31 -20.33 8.72
N VAL A 95 -1.82 -20.03 7.54
CA VAL A 95 -2.94 -20.75 6.91
C VAL A 95 -2.33 -21.64 5.84
N SER A 96 -2.57 -22.96 5.94
CA SER A 96 -2.06 -23.87 4.92
C SER A 96 -2.73 -23.64 3.55
N ALA A 97 -2.09 -24.11 2.48
CA ALA A 97 -2.68 -24.07 1.14
C ALA A 97 -4.06 -24.79 1.06
N SER A 98 -4.32 -25.75 1.96
CA SER A 98 -5.62 -26.43 2.10
C SER A 98 -6.64 -25.66 2.95
N GLY A 99 -6.26 -24.52 3.54
CA GLY A 99 -7.13 -23.68 4.37
C GLY A 99 -7.11 -23.97 5.86
N ALA A 100 -6.28 -24.89 6.34
CA ALA A 100 -6.16 -25.15 7.77
C ALA A 100 -5.47 -23.98 8.49
N LEU A 101 -6.16 -23.41 9.49
CA LEU A 101 -5.64 -22.32 10.32
C LEU A 101 -4.74 -22.87 11.43
N GLY A 102 -3.43 -22.63 11.33
CA GLY A 102 -2.43 -23.04 12.33
C GLY A 102 -2.57 -22.31 13.67
N ALA A 103 -1.87 -22.78 14.69
CA ALA A 103 -1.73 -22.06 15.95
C ALA A 103 -0.97 -20.72 15.74
N PRO A 104 -1.09 -19.76 16.68
CA PRO A 104 -0.27 -18.54 16.64
C PRO A 104 1.23 -18.87 16.65
N VAL A 105 1.97 -18.23 15.74
CA VAL A 105 3.44 -18.32 15.68
C VAL A 105 4.02 -17.59 16.90
N ALA A 106 4.83 -18.28 17.71
CA ALA A 106 5.45 -17.72 18.90
C ALA A 106 6.54 -16.66 18.54
N GLY A 107 6.82 -15.76 19.47
CA GLY A 107 7.93 -14.80 19.33
C GLY A 107 7.53 -13.41 18.78
N VAL A 108 6.26 -13.17 18.48
CA VAL A 108 5.77 -11.83 18.15
C VAL A 108 5.86 -10.92 19.38
N PRO A 109 6.47 -9.72 19.29
CA PRO A 109 6.51 -8.76 20.38
C PRO A 109 5.10 -8.32 20.83
N ARG A 110 5.01 -7.83 22.08
CA ARG A 110 3.78 -7.24 22.59
C ARG A 110 3.36 -6.04 21.73
N VAL A 111 2.05 -5.94 21.46
CA VAL A 111 1.47 -4.86 20.68
C VAL A 111 0.46 -4.05 21.50
N ASP A 112 0.25 -2.80 21.12
CA ASP A 112 -0.89 -2.00 21.57
C ASP A 112 -2.01 -2.13 20.52
N ALA A 113 -3.02 -2.95 20.79
CA ALA A 113 -4.09 -3.26 19.86
C ALA A 113 -5.28 -2.26 19.93
N ARG A 114 -5.14 -1.13 20.64
CA ARG A 114 -6.17 -0.08 20.70
C ARG A 114 -6.44 0.54 19.34
N GLY A 115 -7.68 0.86 19.05
CA GLY A 115 -8.12 1.54 17.83
C GLY A 115 -7.66 0.83 16.55
N GLN A 116 -6.83 1.48 15.77
CA GLN A 116 -6.22 0.95 14.54
C GLN A 116 -4.87 0.25 14.77
N GLY A 117 -4.32 0.30 16.00
CA GLY A 117 -3.07 -0.34 16.36
C GLY A 117 -3.15 -1.88 16.41
N GLY A 118 -2.02 -2.51 16.72
CA GLY A 118 -1.88 -3.97 16.83
C GLY A 118 -0.67 -4.51 16.06
N LEU A 119 -0.71 -5.80 15.71
CA LEU A 119 0.17 -6.38 14.71
C LEU A 119 -0.39 -6.02 13.33
N LEU A 120 0.42 -5.42 12.47
CA LEU A 120 -0.04 -4.74 11.27
C LEU A 120 0.48 -5.46 10.02
N ASP A 121 1.39 -4.88 9.25
CA ASP A 121 1.86 -5.52 8.02
C ASP A 121 2.91 -6.62 8.28
N VAL A 122 3.06 -7.52 7.30
CA VAL A 122 4.14 -8.50 7.23
C VAL A 122 4.65 -8.56 5.79
N ALA A 123 5.97 -8.65 5.64
CA ALA A 123 6.63 -8.80 4.35
C ALA A 123 7.73 -9.86 4.43
N LEU A 124 7.92 -10.61 3.37
CA LEU A 124 9.05 -11.52 3.23
C LEU A 124 10.33 -10.75 2.88
N SER A 125 11.46 -11.20 3.40
CA SER A 125 12.77 -10.82 2.85
C SER A 125 12.83 -11.13 1.34
N PRO A 126 13.45 -10.31 0.51
CA PRO A 126 13.72 -10.66 -0.89
C PRO A 126 14.46 -11.98 -1.07
N THR A 127 15.13 -12.45 -0.01
CA THR A 127 15.86 -13.72 0.04
C THR A 127 15.20 -14.77 0.92
N PHE A 128 13.90 -14.63 1.20
CA PHE A 128 13.14 -15.47 2.13
C PHE A 128 13.28 -16.97 1.85
N ALA A 129 13.29 -17.39 0.61
CA ALA A 129 13.47 -18.81 0.25
C ALA A 129 14.77 -19.41 0.80
N ARG A 130 15.79 -18.56 1.07
CA ARG A 130 17.10 -18.97 1.60
C ARG A 130 17.20 -18.75 3.10
N ASP A 131 16.73 -17.59 3.60
CA ASP A 131 16.99 -17.12 4.98
C ASP A 131 15.77 -17.16 5.89
N ARG A 132 14.57 -17.37 5.32
CA ARG A 132 13.27 -17.37 6.02
C ARG A 132 13.04 -16.13 6.88
N THR A 133 13.67 -15.00 6.54
CA THR A 133 13.52 -13.76 7.28
C THR A 133 12.21 -13.08 6.95
N LEU A 134 11.46 -12.72 7.99
CA LEU A 134 10.25 -11.92 7.95
C LEU A 134 10.53 -10.52 8.51
N TYR A 135 9.77 -9.56 8.01
CA TYR A 135 9.65 -8.21 8.54
C TYR A 135 8.18 -7.96 8.88
N TRP A 136 7.91 -7.32 10.00
CA TRP A 136 6.55 -6.94 10.34
C TRP A 136 6.52 -5.59 11.03
N SER A 137 5.45 -4.86 10.83
CA SER A 137 5.17 -3.62 11.53
C SER A 137 4.15 -3.86 12.63
N PHE A 138 4.25 -3.09 13.68
CA PHE A 138 3.34 -3.19 14.82
C PHE A 138 3.28 -1.89 15.61
N SER A 139 2.21 -1.70 16.32
CA SER A 139 2.05 -0.63 17.28
C SER A 139 2.74 -1.05 18.60
N GLU A 140 3.94 -0.52 18.83
CA GLU A 140 4.74 -0.84 20.02
C GLU A 140 4.29 0.04 21.20
N PRO A 141 3.85 -0.55 22.35
CA PRO A 141 3.62 0.21 23.55
C PRO A 141 4.95 0.72 24.12
N ARG A 142 5.03 2.02 24.40
CA ARG A 142 6.24 2.70 24.89
C ARG A 142 5.86 3.76 25.93
N GLU A 143 6.88 4.28 26.62
CA GLU A 143 6.71 5.47 27.46
C GLU A 143 6.14 6.63 26.60
N GLY A 144 5.14 7.32 27.12
CA GLY A 144 4.41 8.38 26.41
C GLY A 144 3.37 7.87 25.40
N GLY A 145 3.04 6.57 25.38
CA GLY A 145 1.96 5.99 24.57
C GLY A 145 2.39 4.82 23.69
N ASN A 146 2.33 4.98 22.38
CA ASN A 146 2.71 3.96 21.40
C ASN A 146 3.28 4.60 20.13
N ALA A 147 3.92 3.82 19.31
CA ALA A 147 4.32 4.22 17.96
C ALA A 147 4.45 3.01 17.05
N THR A 148 4.40 3.24 15.73
CA THR A 148 4.73 2.22 14.75
C THR A 148 6.19 1.83 14.89
N SER A 149 6.45 0.53 15.03
CA SER A 149 7.78 -0.05 15.03
C SER A 149 7.86 -1.15 13.98
N VAL A 150 9.04 -1.44 13.49
CA VAL A 150 9.32 -2.55 12.57
C VAL A 150 10.28 -3.52 13.24
N ALA A 151 9.93 -4.79 13.20
CA ALA A 151 10.79 -5.87 13.64
C ALA A 151 11.11 -6.82 12.48
N ARG A 152 12.16 -7.60 12.66
CA ARG A 152 12.54 -8.73 11.80
C ARG A 152 12.82 -9.96 12.64
N GLY A 153 12.67 -11.13 12.05
CA GLY A 153 12.99 -12.39 12.67
C GLY A 153 13.02 -13.52 11.63
N VAL A 154 13.48 -14.69 12.02
CA VAL A 154 13.56 -15.87 11.15
C VAL A 154 12.42 -16.81 11.49
N LEU A 155 11.58 -17.13 10.52
CA LEU A 155 10.52 -18.12 10.69
C LEU A 155 11.14 -19.54 10.79
N SER A 156 10.88 -20.26 11.88
CA SER A 156 11.36 -21.64 12.06
C SER A 156 10.91 -22.54 10.90
N ALA A 157 11.59 -23.66 10.68
CA ALA A 157 11.27 -24.57 9.58
C ALA A 157 9.88 -25.19 9.70
N ASP A 158 9.45 -25.47 10.93
CA ASP A 158 8.11 -25.96 11.28
C ASP A 158 7.06 -24.86 11.34
N ARG A 159 7.46 -23.57 11.14
CA ARG A 159 6.59 -22.37 11.12
C ARG A 159 5.83 -22.12 12.43
N THR A 160 6.36 -22.60 13.55
CA THR A 160 5.71 -22.45 14.85
C THR A 160 6.24 -21.28 15.67
N ARG A 161 7.41 -20.72 15.33
CA ARG A 161 8.04 -19.62 16.07
C ARG A 161 8.88 -18.72 15.18
N LEU A 162 9.17 -17.54 15.70
CA LEU A 162 10.13 -16.58 15.17
C LEU A 162 11.41 -16.65 16.02
N ASP A 163 12.53 -16.90 15.38
CA ASP A 163 13.86 -16.89 15.98
C ASP A 163 14.56 -15.54 15.69
N SER A 164 15.55 -15.17 16.52
CA SER A 164 16.38 -13.97 16.33
C SER A 164 15.60 -12.68 16.14
N VAL A 165 14.49 -12.52 16.83
CA VAL A 165 13.61 -11.35 16.72
C VAL A 165 14.33 -10.09 17.18
N ARG A 166 14.30 -9.04 16.35
CA ARG A 166 14.89 -7.73 16.64
C ARG A 166 13.96 -6.62 16.14
N VAL A 167 13.73 -5.60 16.96
CA VAL A 167 13.13 -4.34 16.52
C VAL A 167 14.21 -3.51 15.84
N ILE A 168 14.03 -3.22 14.56
CA ILE A 168 15.01 -2.55 13.69
C ILE A 168 14.70 -1.07 13.46
N LEU A 169 13.44 -0.67 13.66
CA LEU A 169 12.99 0.70 13.52
C LEU A 169 11.94 1.02 14.60
N ARG A 170 12.06 2.20 15.20
CA ARG A 170 11.05 2.76 16.10
C ARG A 170 10.71 4.17 15.66
N ALA A 171 9.47 4.35 15.19
CA ALA A 171 8.99 5.68 14.83
C ALA A 171 8.97 6.60 16.07
N ARG A 172 9.21 7.87 15.88
CA ARG A 172 9.23 8.90 16.92
C ARG A 172 8.57 10.20 16.47
N PRO A 173 7.98 10.94 17.42
CA PRO A 173 7.82 10.62 18.83
C PRO A 173 6.83 9.48 19.07
N ALA A 174 6.79 8.91 20.28
CA ALA A 174 5.65 8.15 20.78
C ALA A 174 4.48 9.10 21.03
N TYR A 175 3.25 8.58 20.93
CA TYR A 175 2.03 9.35 21.14
C TYR A 175 0.93 8.47 21.71
N ASP A 176 0.20 8.96 22.71
CA ASP A 176 -0.93 8.22 23.28
C ASP A 176 -2.18 8.42 22.43
N GLY A 177 -2.25 7.66 21.34
CA GLY A 177 -3.34 7.69 20.37
C GLY A 177 -3.55 6.35 19.70
N GLY A 178 -4.78 6.08 19.28
CA GLY A 178 -5.18 4.79 18.69
C GLY A 178 -5.35 4.81 17.18
N LEU A 179 -5.01 5.90 16.46
CA LEU A 179 -5.32 6.07 15.06
C LEU A 179 -4.09 6.35 14.22
N HIS A 180 -4.21 6.18 12.90
CA HIS A 180 -3.26 6.53 11.84
C HIS A 180 -1.82 6.04 12.10
N PHE A 181 -1.63 4.74 12.12
CA PHE A 181 -0.30 4.12 12.26
C PHE A 181 0.45 4.02 10.92
N GLY A 182 -0.24 4.14 9.77
CA GLY A 182 0.31 3.80 8.46
C GLY A 182 0.62 2.31 8.39
N SER A 183 1.91 1.95 8.43
CA SER A 183 2.47 0.62 8.75
C SER A 183 2.75 -0.32 7.57
N ARG A 184 2.47 0.05 6.33
CA ARG A 184 2.75 -0.82 5.18
C ARG A 184 4.26 -0.94 4.94
N LEU A 185 4.70 -2.14 4.57
CA LEU A 185 6.08 -2.52 4.28
C LEU A 185 6.20 -2.91 2.80
N ALA A 186 7.21 -2.37 2.12
CA ALA A 186 7.51 -2.75 0.74
C ALA A 186 9.02 -2.80 0.52
N PHE A 187 9.54 -3.90 -0.05
CA PHE A 187 10.92 -3.94 -0.50
C PHE A 187 11.04 -3.34 -1.90
N GLY A 188 11.97 -2.41 -2.05
CA GLY A 188 12.36 -1.87 -3.35
C GLY A 188 13.27 -2.82 -4.12
N THR A 189 13.38 -2.59 -5.43
CA THR A 189 14.32 -3.31 -6.30
C THR A 189 15.79 -3.06 -5.94
N ASP A 190 16.04 -1.99 -5.16
CA ASP A 190 17.33 -1.65 -4.56
C ASP A 190 17.64 -2.45 -3.27
N GLY A 191 16.73 -3.34 -2.85
CA GLY A 191 16.83 -4.13 -1.63
C GLY A 191 16.56 -3.36 -0.34
N MET A 192 16.16 -2.09 -0.42
CA MET A 192 15.80 -1.29 0.75
C MET A 192 14.35 -1.57 1.16
N LEU A 193 14.10 -1.42 2.45
CA LEU A 193 12.75 -1.53 3.02
C LEU A 193 12.12 -0.14 3.12
N TYR A 194 10.97 0.04 2.48
CA TYR A 194 10.13 1.21 2.63
C TYR A 194 9.06 0.94 3.71
N VAL A 195 8.90 1.91 4.61
CA VAL A 195 7.98 1.83 5.75
C VAL A 195 7.08 3.04 5.74
N THR A 196 5.78 2.84 5.70
CA THR A 196 4.81 3.94 5.68
C THR A 196 4.34 4.27 7.10
N LEU A 197 4.14 5.54 7.40
CA LEU A 197 3.77 6.03 8.71
C LEU A 197 2.66 7.06 8.61
N GLY A 198 1.70 6.99 9.54
CA GLY A 198 0.60 7.96 9.64
C GLY A 198 0.92 9.15 10.55
N ASP A 199 0.07 10.17 10.48
CA ASP A 199 0.17 11.42 11.24
C ASP A 199 -0.40 11.33 12.66
N ARG A 200 -0.96 10.17 13.05
CA ARG A 200 -1.63 9.86 14.32
C ARG A 200 -3.00 10.54 14.51
N SER A 201 -3.59 11.12 13.44
CA SER A 201 -4.96 11.64 13.32
C SER A 201 -5.25 12.96 14.02
N ASP A 202 -4.85 13.11 15.28
CA ASP A 202 -5.27 14.23 16.12
C ASP A 202 -4.74 15.56 15.58
N THR A 203 -5.56 16.59 15.65
CA THR A 203 -5.22 17.90 15.07
C THR A 203 -3.88 18.46 15.53
N PRO A 204 -3.45 18.36 16.81
CA PRO A 204 -2.12 18.78 17.24
C PRO A 204 -0.97 17.99 16.60
N MET A 205 -1.22 16.78 16.11
CA MET A 205 -0.21 15.91 15.54
C MET A 205 -0.01 16.12 14.02
N ARG A 206 -1.00 16.68 13.32
CA ARG A 206 -0.96 16.94 11.87
C ARG A 206 0.28 17.71 11.40
N PRO A 207 0.76 18.77 12.10
CA PRO A 207 1.97 19.49 11.69
C PRO A 207 3.23 18.65 11.63
N HIS A 208 3.30 17.51 12.36
CA HIS A 208 4.44 16.62 12.31
C HIS A 208 4.68 16.04 10.91
N ALA A 209 3.64 15.91 10.07
CA ALA A 209 3.79 15.46 8.69
C ALA A 209 4.73 16.35 7.86
N GLN A 210 4.86 17.65 8.21
CA GLN A 210 5.76 18.61 7.55
C GLN A 210 7.12 18.78 8.23
N ARG A 211 7.33 18.20 9.42
CA ARG A 211 8.58 18.32 10.18
C ARG A 211 9.54 17.20 9.82
N LEU A 212 10.83 17.50 9.70
CA LEU A 212 11.86 16.51 9.40
C LEU A 212 12.45 15.83 10.65
N ASP A 213 12.16 16.33 11.85
CA ASP A 213 12.55 15.75 13.14
C ASP A 213 11.52 14.74 13.70
N SER A 214 10.53 14.37 12.88
CA SER A 214 9.45 13.44 13.22
C SER A 214 9.22 12.43 12.11
N HIS A 215 8.92 11.19 12.49
CA HIS A 215 8.54 10.14 11.56
C HIS A 215 7.04 10.14 11.21
N MET A 216 6.22 10.93 11.92
CA MET A 216 4.78 10.98 11.65
C MET A 216 4.47 11.57 10.29
N GLY A 217 3.58 10.91 9.53
CA GLY A 217 3.21 11.33 8.18
C GLY A 217 4.36 11.27 7.18
N LYS A 218 5.13 10.18 7.22
CA LYS A 218 6.32 9.95 6.38
C LYS A 218 6.28 8.59 5.70
N ILE A 219 7.03 8.49 4.62
CA ILE A 219 7.56 7.21 4.16
C ILE A 219 9.05 7.20 4.46
N LEU A 220 9.51 6.13 5.09
CA LEU A 220 10.91 5.92 5.42
C LEU A 220 11.52 4.92 4.44
N ARG A 221 12.84 5.06 4.18
CA ARG A 221 13.63 4.07 3.44
C ARG A 221 14.83 3.68 4.28
N VAL A 222 14.91 2.41 4.63
CA VAL A 222 15.96 1.86 5.49
C VAL A 222 16.58 0.61 4.88
N ARG A 223 17.80 0.28 5.30
CA ARG A 223 18.40 -1.03 5.00
C ARG A 223 17.65 -2.14 5.74
N PRO A 224 17.81 -3.40 5.34
CA PRO A 224 17.20 -4.55 6.01
C PRO A 224 17.55 -4.72 7.50
N ASP A 225 18.59 -4.04 7.98
CA ASP A 225 18.97 -3.98 9.39
C ASP A 225 18.37 -2.79 10.16
N GLY A 226 17.63 -1.91 9.45
CA GLY A 226 16.99 -0.71 10.00
C GLY A 226 17.85 0.56 9.91
N THR A 227 19.11 0.49 9.46
CA THR A 227 19.97 1.67 9.32
C THR A 227 19.55 2.52 8.10
N ALA A 228 19.72 3.84 8.22
CA ALA A 228 19.42 4.77 7.14
C ALA A 228 20.51 4.71 6.05
N PRO A 229 20.13 4.56 4.75
CA PRO A 229 21.07 4.74 3.65
C PRO A 229 21.61 6.18 3.58
N SER A 230 22.89 6.34 3.24
CA SER A 230 23.53 7.66 3.12
C SER A 230 23.02 8.48 1.93
N ASP A 231 22.41 7.83 0.96
CA ASP A 231 21.79 8.43 -0.22
C ASP A 231 20.33 8.83 -0.02
N ASN A 232 19.76 8.69 1.20
CA ASN A 232 18.44 9.24 1.51
C ASN A 232 18.45 10.77 1.40
N PRO A 233 17.28 11.38 1.03
CA PRO A 233 17.24 12.82 0.68
C PRO A 233 17.60 13.77 1.82
N PHE A 234 17.43 13.34 3.06
CA PHE A 234 17.70 14.16 4.25
C PHE A 234 18.86 13.63 5.10
N ALA A 235 19.58 12.61 4.63
CA ALA A 235 20.79 12.12 5.29
C ALA A 235 21.84 13.24 5.39
N GLY A 236 22.43 13.41 6.59
CA GLY A 236 23.39 14.47 6.85
C GLY A 236 22.80 15.89 7.06
N ARG A 237 21.48 16.09 6.89
CA ARG A 237 20.82 17.36 7.20
C ARG A 237 20.64 17.52 8.71
N ALA A 238 21.18 18.57 9.29
CA ALA A 238 21.02 18.85 10.72
C ALA A 238 19.54 18.99 11.11
N GLY A 239 19.15 18.33 12.20
CA GLY A 239 17.77 18.33 12.69
C GLY A 239 16.78 17.48 11.90
N ALA A 240 17.23 16.75 10.87
CA ALA A 240 16.38 15.82 10.11
C ALA A 240 16.67 14.37 10.49
N LEU A 241 15.64 13.53 10.44
CA LEU A 241 15.76 12.08 10.60
C LEU A 241 16.25 11.48 9.27
N PRO A 242 17.38 10.77 9.26
CA PRO A 242 18.01 10.30 8.02
C PRO A 242 17.23 9.20 7.31
N GLU A 243 16.27 8.55 7.98
CA GLU A 243 15.42 7.50 7.42
C GLU A 243 14.34 8.04 6.47
N ILE A 244 14.01 9.34 6.54
CA ILE A 244 12.91 9.94 5.78
C ILE A 244 13.21 9.89 4.28
N TRP A 245 12.27 9.30 3.52
CA TRP A 245 12.25 9.27 2.06
C TRP A 245 11.35 10.34 1.47
N SER A 246 10.12 10.46 1.99
CA SER A 246 9.13 11.49 1.62
C SER A 246 8.35 11.96 2.84
N LEU A 247 7.64 13.09 2.71
CA LEU A 247 6.92 13.73 3.80
C LEU A 247 5.57 14.26 3.34
N GLY A 248 4.75 14.70 4.30
CA GLY A 248 3.45 15.30 3.99
C GLY A 248 2.37 14.27 3.70
N HIS A 249 2.46 13.10 4.32
CA HIS A 249 1.43 12.04 4.26
C HIS A 249 0.50 12.09 5.46
N ARG A 250 -0.76 11.64 5.25
CA ARG A 250 -1.75 11.58 6.32
C ARG A 250 -1.79 10.20 6.98
N ASN A 251 -2.18 9.15 6.25
CA ASN A 251 -2.29 7.79 6.77
C ASN A 251 -2.17 6.76 5.64
N VAL A 252 -0.96 6.47 5.27
CA VAL A 252 -0.64 5.56 4.17
C VAL A 252 -0.95 4.12 4.55
N GLN A 253 -1.94 3.51 3.89
CA GLN A 253 -2.42 2.16 4.16
C GLN A 253 -1.93 1.13 3.13
N ALA A 254 -1.44 1.57 1.98
CA ALA A 254 -0.83 0.69 1.00
C ALA A 254 0.50 1.23 0.50
N ALA A 255 1.40 0.33 0.16
CA ALA A 255 2.64 0.60 -0.58
C ALA A 255 2.93 -0.59 -1.49
N ALA A 256 3.13 -0.34 -2.77
CA ALA A 256 3.38 -1.39 -3.76
C ALA A 256 4.41 -0.91 -4.79
N MET A 257 5.32 -1.82 -5.19
CA MET A 257 6.24 -1.58 -6.30
C MET A 257 5.58 -1.98 -7.61
N ASP A 258 5.65 -1.12 -8.62
CA ASP A 258 5.29 -1.53 -9.97
C ASP A 258 6.43 -2.31 -10.67
N ALA A 259 6.16 -2.82 -11.85
CA ALA A 259 7.13 -3.61 -12.62
C ALA A 259 8.40 -2.83 -13.02
N SER A 260 8.38 -1.49 -12.94
CA SER A 260 9.55 -0.63 -13.20
C SER A 260 10.30 -0.26 -11.91
N GLY A 261 9.88 -0.78 -10.76
CA GLY A 261 10.50 -0.52 -9.46
C GLY A 261 10.11 0.83 -8.86
N ARG A 262 9.03 1.47 -9.32
CA ARG A 262 8.51 2.70 -8.73
C ARG A 262 7.60 2.38 -7.56
N LEU A 263 7.75 3.11 -6.47
CA LEU A 263 6.91 2.99 -5.29
C LEU A 263 5.61 3.78 -5.48
N TRP A 264 4.49 3.09 -5.35
CA TRP A 264 3.16 3.67 -5.27
C TRP A 264 2.62 3.51 -3.86
N GLU A 265 1.93 4.53 -3.38
CA GLU A 265 1.26 4.49 -2.09
C GLU A 265 -0.18 4.96 -2.20
N ILE A 266 -1.01 4.50 -1.24
CA ILE A 266 -2.41 4.89 -1.16
C ILE A 266 -2.72 5.24 0.29
N GLU A 267 -3.30 6.43 0.47
CA GLU A 267 -3.57 6.96 1.79
C GLU A 267 -5.00 7.45 1.99
N HIS A 268 -5.42 7.46 3.24
CA HIS A 268 -6.72 7.98 3.63
C HIS A 268 -6.76 9.51 3.61
N GLY A 269 -7.74 10.06 2.91
CA GLY A 269 -8.19 11.42 3.10
C GLY A 269 -9.00 11.61 4.39
N THR A 270 -9.71 12.71 4.46
CA THR A 270 -10.69 13.00 5.52
C THR A 270 -12.09 12.60 5.05
N ARG A 271 -12.99 13.52 4.85
CA ARG A 271 -14.27 13.31 4.17
C ARG A 271 -14.09 13.73 2.71
N GLY A 272 -13.80 12.78 1.82
CA GLY A 272 -13.24 12.99 0.49
C GLY A 272 -11.71 12.97 0.51
N GLY A 273 -11.08 12.76 -0.65
CA GLY A 273 -9.64 12.89 -0.86
C GLY A 273 -8.80 11.73 -0.37
N ASP A 274 -9.27 10.48 -0.44
CA ASP A 274 -8.35 9.35 -0.43
C ASP A 274 -7.46 9.44 -1.68
N GLU A 275 -6.16 9.17 -1.57
CA GLU A 275 -5.19 9.49 -2.62
C GLU A 275 -4.37 8.27 -3.05
N LEU A 276 -4.08 8.21 -4.35
CA LEU A 276 -3.04 7.37 -4.93
C LEU A 276 -1.88 8.27 -5.36
N ASN A 277 -0.71 8.01 -4.82
CA ASN A 277 0.50 8.78 -5.08
C ASN A 277 1.61 7.91 -5.69
N LEU A 278 2.40 8.49 -6.58
CA LEU A 278 3.68 7.95 -7.01
C LEU A 278 4.79 8.58 -6.17
N VAL A 279 5.46 7.76 -5.35
CA VAL A 279 6.39 8.26 -4.33
C VAL A 279 7.77 8.50 -4.91
N GLU A 280 8.24 9.74 -4.82
CA GLU A 280 9.56 10.16 -5.27
C GLU A 280 10.42 10.67 -4.11
N LYS A 281 11.72 10.52 -4.27
CA LYS A 281 12.75 10.89 -3.30
C LYS A 281 12.66 12.37 -2.90
N GLY A 282 12.52 12.64 -1.59
CA GLY A 282 12.56 13.99 -1.02
C GLY A 282 11.31 14.84 -1.24
N LYS A 283 10.27 14.26 -1.85
CA LYS A 283 9.04 14.99 -2.19
C LYS A 283 8.10 15.15 -1.00
N ASN A 284 7.30 16.22 -1.04
CA ASN A 284 6.30 16.59 -0.06
C ASN A 284 4.90 16.40 -0.66
N TYR A 285 4.08 15.50 -0.08
CA TYR A 285 2.73 15.15 -0.56
C TYR A 285 1.63 16.02 0.06
N GLY A 286 2.03 17.05 0.79
CA GLY A 286 1.17 18.21 1.10
C GLY A 286 0.48 18.16 2.44
N TRP A 287 0.08 17.01 2.97
CA TRP A 287 -0.66 16.96 4.25
C TRP A 287 0.09 17.65 5.39
N PRO A 288 -0.55 18.49 6.20
CA PRO A 288 -1.96 18.94 6.18
C PRO A 288 -2.17 20.30 5.46
N LEU A 289 -1.23 20.73 4.63
CA LEU A 289 -1.23 22.05 3.95
C LEU A 289 -1.88 22.01 2.57
N ALA A 290 -1.79 20.88 1.89
CA ALA A 290 -2.47 20.59 0.64
C ALA A 290 -3.19 19.23 0.80
N ALA A 291 -4.48 19.17 0.45
CA ALA A 291 -5.29 17.96 0.50
C ALA A 291 -6.62 18.17 -0.20
N TYR A 292 -7.15 17.10 -0.77
CA TYR A 292 -8.55 17.00 -1.17
C TYR A 292 -9.44 16.61 0.03
N GLY A 293 -10.75 16.89 -0.08
CA GLY A 293 -11.73 16.60 0.98
C GLY A 293 -11.93 17.74 1.97
N ILE A 294 -12.76 17.47 2.97
CA ILE A 294 -13.16 18.41 4.03
C ILE A 294 -13.09 17.71 5.40
N GLU A 295 -13.14 18.45 6.48
CA GLU A 295 -13.23 17.87 7.83
C GLU A 295 -14.49 17.01 7.99
N TYR A 296 -14.46 16.03 8.88
CA TYR A 296 -15.61 15.15 9.14
C TYR A 296 -16.86 15.91 9.61
N GLY A 297 -16.67 17.01 10.35
CA GLY A 297 -17.73 17.93 10.74
C GLY A 297 -18.12 18.97 9.70
N GLY A 298 -17.51 18.90 8.50
CA GLY A 298 -17.66 19.90 7.44
C GLY A 298 -16.62 21.02 7.51
N GLY A 299 -16.54 21.82 6.44
CA GLY A 299 -15.58 22.92 6.34
C GLY A 299 -14.15 22.49 5.97
N PRO A 300 -13.23 23.45 5.83
CA PRO A 300 -11.87 23.20 5.36
C PRO A 300 -11.04 22.43 6.38
N ILE A 301 -10.16 21.58 5.91
CA ILE A 301 -9.14 20.89 6.73
C ILE A 301 -8.25 21.94 7.39
N ARG A 302 -8.02 21.83 8.70
CA ARG A 302 -7.23 22.81 9.49
C ARG A 302 -6.14 22.11 10.31
N SER A 303 -5.08 22.86 10.54
CA SER A 303 -3.98 22.51 11.45
C SER A 303 -3.40 23.79 12.05
N ALA A 304 -2.42 23.68 12.96
CA ALA A 304 -1.65 24.82 13.45
C ALA A 304 -0.85 25.55 12.32
N LEU A 305 -0.70 24.90 11.15
CA LEU A 305 -0.04 25.49 9.97
C LEU A 305 -1.03 26.24 9.06
N GLY A 306 -2.30 26.31 9.41
CA GLY A 306 -3.35 26.99 8.65
C GLY A 306 -4.36 26.00 8.05
N ALA A 307 -5.20 26.51 7.15
CA ALA A 307 -6.15 25.72 6.38
C ALA A 307 -5.47 25.10 5.16
N ALA A 308 -5.89 23.87 4.82
CA ALA A 308 -5.42 23.21 3.60
C ALA A 308 -6.00 23.91 2.35
N ALA A 309 -5.20 23.95 1.31
CA ALA A 309 -5.62 24.23 -0.06
C ALA A 309 -5.63 22.93 -0.87
N VAL A 310 -6.34 22.90 -1.99
CA VAL A 310 -6.31 21.74 -2.91
C VAL A 310 -4.92 21.60 -3.56
N THR A 311 -4.29 22.72 -3.87
CA THR A 311 -2.94 22.78 -4.46
C THR A 311 -2.08 23.76 -3.67
N ARG A 312 -0.79 23.46 -3.52
CA ARG A 312 0.17 24.36 -2.87
C ARG A 312 1.54 24.25 -3.54
N PRO A 313 2.22 25.38 -3.82
CA PRO A 313 3.59 25.34 -4.35
C PRO A 313 4.52 24.53 -3.46
N GLY A 314 5.35 23.68 -4.05
CA GLY A 314 6.30 22.81 -3.34
C GLY A 314 5.69 21.53 -2.78
N THR A 315 4.44 21.23 -3.10
CA THR A 315 3.81 19.95 -2.83
C THR A 315 3.45 19.20 -4.10
N GLU A 316 3.53 17.87 -4.05
CA GLU A 316 3.11 17.00 -5.13
C GLU A 316 1.59 16.85 -5.13
N GLN A 317 1.02 16.68 -6.31
CA GLN A 317 -0.38 16.34 -6.47
C GLN A 317 -0.55 14.82 -6.57
N PRO A 318 -1.62 14.25 -5.97
CA PRO A 318 -1.90 12.84 -6.16
C PRO A 318 -2.11 12.54 -7.65
N VAL A 319 -1.68 11.35 -8.05
CA VAL A 319 -1.96 10.80 -9.39
C VAL A 319 -3.46 10.61 -9.59
N TYR A 320 -4.14 10.21 -8.52
CA TYR A 320 -5.59 9.99 -8.49
C TYR A 320 -6.12 10.20 -7.07
N TYR A 321 -7.35 10.69 -6.95
CA TYR A 321 -8.04 10.75 -5.66
C TYR A 321 -9.49 10.30 -5.78
N TRP A 322 -10.02 9.76 -4.68
CA TRP A 322 -11.42 9.34 -4.58
C TRP A 322 -12.24 10.35 -3.77
N ASP A 323 -13.33 10.79 -4.38
CA ASP A 323 -14.36 11.56 -3.70
C ASP A 323 -15.75 11.20 -4.28
N PRO A 324 -16.59 10.46 -3.51
CA PRO A 324 -16.44 10.10 -2.09
C PRO A 324 -15.34 9.08 -1.81
N VAL A 325 -14.85 9.05 -0.55
CA VAL A 325 -13.80 8.14 -0.08
C VAL A 325 -14.17 6.66 -0.25
N ILE A 326 -13.16 5.84 -0.49
CA ILE A 326 -13.24 4.37 -0.46
C ILE A 326 -12.72 3.78 0.85
N ALA A 327 -12.01 4.57 1.66
CA ALA A 327 -11.21 4.14 2.81
C ALA A 327 -10.25 3.01 2.40
N PRO A 328 -9.18 3.31 1.64
CA PRO A 328 -8.27 2.32 1.07
C PRO A 328 -7.55 1.52 2.13
N SER A 329 -7.11 0.33 1.76
CA SER A 329 -6.35 -0.58 2.60
C SER A 329 -5.16 -1.16 1.83
N GLY A 330 -4.83 -2.45 1.96
CA GLY A 330 -3.72 -3.03 1.22
C GLY A 330 -3.89 -2.97 -0.30
N ALA A 331 -2.77 -2.99 -1.01
CA ALA A 331 -2.78 -2.98 -2.47
C ALA A 331 -1.64 -3.82 -3.06
N THR A 332 -1.84 -4.27 -4.30
CA THR A 332 -0.82 -5.00 -5.07
C THR A 332 -0.96 -4.74 -6.56
N PHE A 333 0.18 -4.65 -7.26
CA PHE A 333 0.19 -4.74 -8.72
C PHE A 333 0.06 -6.20 -9.14
N TYR A 334 -0.79 -6.45 -10.14
CA TYR A 334 -0.96 -7.79 -10.66
C TYR A 334 0.05 -8.07 -11.78
N THR A 335 0.80 -9.17 -11.63
CA THR A 335 1.83 -9.61 -12.59
C THR A 335 1.61 -11.05 -13.07
N GLY A 336 0.60 -11.74 -12.51
CA GLY A 336 0.33 -13.14 -12.71
C GLY A 336 -0.13 -13.52 -14.13
N ALA A 337 -0.20 -14.83 -14.38
CA ALA A 337 -0.68 -15.37 -15.65
C ALA A 337 -2.15 -15.80 -15.61
N ALA A 338 -2.74 -15.96 -14.41
CA ALA A 338 -4.12 -16.44 -14.28
C ALA A 338 -5.16 -15.46 -14.86
N PHE A 339 -4.88 -14.15 -14.78
CA PHE A 339 -5.68 -13.09 -15.39
C PHE A 339 -4.80 -12.23 -16.31
N PRO A 340 -4.49 -12.68 -17.53
CA PRO A 340 -3.56 -11.99 -18.41
C PRO A 340 -3.94 -10.53 -18.69
N GLN A 341 -5.23 -10.22 -18.77
CA GLN A 341 -5.79 -8.88 -19.01
C GLN A 341 -5.63 -7.92 -17.80
N TRP A 342 -5.26 -8.43 -16.63
CA TRP A 342 -5.03 -7.63 -15.42
C TRP A 342 -3.57 -7.27 -15.18
N ARG A 343 -2.66 -7.79 -16.02
CA ARG A 343 -1.23 -7.50 -15.85
C ARG A 343 -0.96 -6.00 -15.88
N GLY A 344 -0.21 -5.52 -14.87
CA GLY A 344 0.10 -4.11 -14.69
C GLY A 344 -1.01 -3.30 -14.03
N ASN A 345 -2.19 -3.89 -13.74
CA ASN A 345 -3.24 -3.20 -13.01
C ASN A 345 -2.94 -3.21 -11.50
N LEU A 346 -3.39 -2.17 -10.82
CA LEU A 346 -3.29 -2.03 -9.36
C LEU A 346 -4.61 -2.44 -8.71
N PHE A 347 -4.54 -3.36 -7.76
CA PHE A 347 -5.67 -3.79 -6.93
C PHE A 347 -5.58 -3.14 -5.57
N VAL A 348 -6.69 -2.58 -5.08
CA VAL A 348 -6.77 -1.82 -3.82
C VAL A 348 -7.96 -2.31 -3.01
N GLY A 349 -7.73 -2.73 -1.79
CA GLY A 349 -8.82 -3.03 -0.86
C GLY A 349 -9.55 -1.74 -0.45
N ALA A 350 -10.88 -1.80 -0.32
CA ALA A 350 -11.72 -0.69 0.11
C ALA A 350 -12.54 -1.09 1.34
N LEU A 351 -12.26 -0.44 2.46
CA LEU A 351 -12.94 -0.69 3.74
C LEU A 351 -14.30 0.02 3.79
N GLY A 352 -14.35 1.27 3.34
CA GLY A 352 -15.56 2.08 3.41
C GLY A 352 -16.64 1.65 2.45
N GLN A 353 -16.24 1.12 1.30
CA GLN A 353 -17.16 0.71 0.24
C GLN A 353 -17.24 -0.82 0.08
N GLN A 354 -16.55 -1.59 0.95
CA GLN A 354 -16.69 -3.05 1.06
C GLN A 354 -16.50 -3.77 -0.28
N ARG A 355 -15.40 -3.46 -0.98
CA ARG A 355 -15.09 -3.99 -2.31
C ARG A 355 -13.59 -4.10 -2.53
N LEU A 356 -13.22 -4.72 -3.64
CA LEU A 356 -11.88 -4.64 -4.21
C LEU A 356 -11.94 -3.71 -5.43
N VAL A 357 -11.08 -2.69 -5.46
CA VAL A 357 -10.97 -1.75 -6.57
C VAL A 357 -9.82 -2.19 -7.47
N ARG A 358 -10.05 -2.26 -8.78
CA ARG A 358 -9.01 -2.44 -9.78
C ARG A 358 -8.83 -1.15 -10.57
N LEU A 359 -7.60 -0.65 -10.60
CA LEU A 359 -7.20 0.51 -11.40
C LEU A 359 -6.41 0.07 -12.62
N VAL A 360 -6.79 0.57 -13.78
CA VAL A 360 -6.03 0.46 -15.03
C VAL A 360 -5.17 1.71 -15.15
N LEU A 361 -3.84 1.50 -15.27
CA LEU A 361 -2.88 2.59 -15.38
C LEU A 361 -2.30 2.64 -16.80
N ASP A 362 -2.10 3.87 -17.29
CA ASP A 362 -1.26 4.18 -18.44
C ASP A 362 -0.14 5.12 -17.97
N GLY A 363 1.04 4.57 -17.79
CA GLY A 363 2.20 5.28 -17.23
C GLY A 363 1.97 5.76 -15.79
N ARG A 364 1.68 7.07 -15.63
CA ARG A 364 1.38 7.70 -14.34
C ARG A 364 -0.10 8.11 -14.23
N ARG A 365 -0.97 7.66 -15.13
CA ARG A 365 -2.38 8.08 -15.17
C ARG A 365 -3.29 6.89 -14.90
N VAL A 366 -4.32 7.10 -14.09
CA VAL A 366 -5.44 6.16 -13.97
C VAL A 366 -6.37 6.42 -15.17
N VAL A 367 -6.57 5.40 -16.00
CA VAL A 367 -7.38 5.49 -17.21
C VAL A 367 -8.66 4.66 -17.13
N GLY A 368 -8.84 3.91 -16.05
CA GLY A 368 -10.05 3.15 -15.79
C GLY A 368 -10.09 2.60 -14.38
N GLU A 369 -11.31 2.42 -13.86
CA GLU A 369 -11.58 1.86 -12.53
C GLU A 369 -12.65 0.78 -12.65
N GLU A 370 -12.53 -0.29 -11.86
CA GLU A 370 -13.53 -1.37 -11.76
C GLU A 370 -13.74 -1.73 -10.29
N HIS A 371 -15.00 -1.99 -9.93
CA HIS A 371 -15.39 -2.43 -8.60
C HIS A 371 -15.68 -3.92 -8.62
N LEU A 372 -14.98 -4.69 -7.81
CA LEU A 372 -15.10 -6.14 -7.71
C LEU A 372 -15.56 -6.53 -6.31
N LEU A 373 -16.22 -7.69 -6.18
CA LEU A 373 -16.64 -8.30 -4.90
C LEU A 373 -17.68 -7.48 -4.12
N GLU A 374 -18.41 -6.58 -4.74
CA GLU A 374 -19.47 -5.77 -4.09
C GLU A 374 -20.61 -6.64 -3.52
N ASP A 375 -20.84 -7.79 -4.15
CA ASP A 375 -21.82 -8.79 -3.70
C ASP A 375 -21.49 -9.40 -2.33
N ARG A 376 -20.21 -9.39 -1.96
CA ARG A 376 -19.70 -9.97 -0.69
C ARG A 376 -19.97 -9.07 0.52
N LYS A 377 -20.10 -7.77 0.34
CA LYS A 377 -20.41 -6.77 1.38
C LYS A 377 -19.48 -6.89 2.59
N GLN A 378 -18.18 -7.14 2.36
CA GLN A 378 -17.15 -7.23 3.40
C GLN A 378 -16.07 -6.18 3.18
N ARG A 379 -15.53 -5.68 4.29
CA ARG A 379 -14.44 -4.72 4.27
C ARG A 379 -13.15 -5.42 3.87
N VAL A 380 -12.69 -5.21 2.64
CA VAL A 380 -11.42 -5.76 2.16
C VAL A 380 -10.27 -5.06 2.86
N ARG A 381 -9.47 -5.79 3.65
CA ARG A 381 -8.39 -5.25 4.47
C ARG A 381 -7.03 -5.33 3.80
N ASP A 382 -6.75 -6.38 3.06
CA ASP A 382 -5.51 -6.53 2.31
C ASP A 382 -5.73 -7.40 1.08
N VAL A 383 -4.89 -7.19 0.08
CA VAL A 383 -4.86 -7.99 -1.14
C VAL A 383 -3.41 -8.23 -1.55
N ARG A 384 -3.09 -9.50 -1.86
CA ARG A 384 -1.76 -9.91 -2.37
C ARG A 384 -1.92 -10.90 -3.52
N GLN A 385 -0.95 -10.90 -4.41
CA GLN A 385 -0.82 -11.94 -5.42
C GLN A 385 0.01 -13.10 -4.88
N GLY A 386 -0.50 -14.33 -5.01
CA GLY A 386 0.22 -15.54 -4.68
C GLY A 386 1.20 -15.98 -5.76
N PRO A 387 2.10 -16.93 -5.45
CA PRO A 387 3.05 -17.50 -6.40
C PRO A 387 2.35 -18.29 -7.54
N ASP A 388 1.11 -18.71 -7.32
CA ASP A 388 0.22 -19.34 -8.31
C ASP A 388 -0.44 -18.34 -9.27
N GLY A 389 -0.19 -17.04 -9.10
CA GLY A 389 -0.77 -15.97 -9.89
C GLY A 389 -2.22 -15.63 -9.53
N LEU A 390 -2.76 -16.19 -8.45
CA LEU A 390 -4.08 -15.86 -7.93
C LEU A 390 -4.01 -14.68 -6.95
N LEU A 391 -5.15 -14.05 -6.69
CA LEU A 391 -5.24 -13.01 -5.66
C LEU A 391 -5.78 -13.60 -4.36
N TYR A 392 -5.17 -13.18 -3.26
CA TYR A 392 -5.58 -13.52 -1.91
C TYR A 392 -5.98 -12.25 -1.17
N VAL A 393 -7.10 -12.33 -0.47
CA VAL A 393 -7.74 -11.20 0.20
C VAL A 393 -8.09 -11.58 1.62
N VAL A 394 -7.78 -10.73 2.59
CA VAL A 394 -8.33 -10.83 3.95
C VAL A 394 -9.34 -9.73 4.20
N THR A 395 -10.35 -10.03 5.01
CA THR A 395 -11.45 -9.12 5.33
C THR A 395 -11.50 -8.81 6.82
N ASP A 396 -12.00 -7.64 7.20
CA ASP A 396 -12.19 -7.26 8.62
C ASP A 396 -13.12 -8.22 9.37
N GLN A 397 -13.96 -8.97 8.63
CA GLN A 397 -14.88 -9.97 9.18
C GLN A 397 -14.20 -11.32 9.49
N GLY A 398 -12.90 -11.44 9.19
CA GLY A 398 -12.11 -12.60 9.56
C GLY A 398 -12.11 -13.74 8.54
N GLU A 399 -12.34 -13.43 7.28
CA GLU A 399 -12.23 -14.39 6.19
C GLU A 399 -10.97 -14.14 5.36
N LEU A 400 -10.41 -15.23 4.84
CA LEU A 400 -9.37 -15.26 3.82
C LEU A 400 -9.96 -15.83 2.54
N TRP A 401 -9.91 -15.06 1.45
CA TRP A 401 -10.42 -15.44 0.14
C TRP A 401 -9.30 -15.68 -0.86
N ARG A 402 -9.52 -16.62 -1.77
CA ARG A 402 -8.73 -16.81 -2.99
C ARG A 402 -9.61 -16.45 -4.18
N ILE A 403 -9.07 -15.64 -5.08
CA ILE A 403 -9.75 -15.21 -6.30
C ILE A 403 -9.05 -15.84 -7.50
N ALA A 404 -9.77 -16.66 -8.23
CA ALA A 404 -9.35 -17.37 -9.43
C ALA A 404 -10.26 -17.02 -10.63
N PRO A 405 -9.81 -17.22 -11.88
CA PRO A 405 -10.70 -17.17 -13.02
C PRO A 405 -11.71 -18.33 -12.95
N ARG A 406 -12.98 -18.03 -13.19
CA ARG A 406 -13.99 -19.07 -13.37
C ARG A 406 -13.69 -19.82 -14.66
N ARG A 407 -13.55 -21.12 -14.57
CA ARG A 407 -13.36 -22.04 -15.71
C ARG A 407 -14.67 -22.29 -16.45
#